data_8443a5312519d785e1cbd819f3a6a1d5
#
_entry.id   8443a5312519d785e1cbd819f3a6a1d5
#
_cell.length_a   1.000
_cell.length_b   1.000
_cell.length_c   1.000
_cell.angle_alpha   90.00
_cell.angle_beta   90.00
_cell.angle_gamma   90.00
#
_symmetry.space_group_name_H-M   'P 1'
#
loop_
_entity.id
_entity.type
_entity.pdbx_description
1 polymer ?
#
loop_
_entity_poly.entity_id
_entity_poly.type
_entity_poly.pdbx_seq_one_letter_code
_entity_poly.pdbx_strand_id
1 'polypeptide(L)'
;MARIAGINIPMNKHVWVGLTHIYGMGNARSKSVCEAAGVNPHSKVKDLTESEVNAIRSQIAKFAVEGDLRREVSMNIKRLMDLGTYRGLRHRRGLPVRGQRTRTNARTRKGPRKQAVKLNAPPGKA
;
A
#
# COMPACT_ATOMS: atom_id res chain seq x y z
N MET A 1 5.21 22.41 3.88
CA MET A 1 4.74 21.03 3.85
C MET A 1 5.55 20.15 4.72
N ALA A 2 4.90 19.29 5.48
CA ALA A 2 5.62 18.31 6.26
C ALA A 2 6.02 17.14 5.35
N ARG A 3 7.25 16.69 5.47
CA ARG A 3 7.75 15.55 4.69
C ARG A 3 8.23 14.48 5.66
N ILE A 4 7.59 13.33 5.64
CA ILE A 4 7.91 12.23 6.55
C ILE A 4 8.12 10.97 5.72
N ALA A 5 9.18 10.24 5.99
CA ALA A 5 9.54 9.02 5.25
C ALA A 5 9.63 9.26 3.73
N GLY A 6 10.01 10.45 3.34
CA GLY A 6 10.12 10.82 1.92
C GLY A 6 8.79 11.18 1.26
N ILE A 7 7.70 11.22 2.01
CA ILE A 7 6.38 11.50 1.46
C ILE A 7 5.90 12.86 1.95
N ASN A 8 5.34 13.65 1.05
CA ASN A 8 4.74 14.94 1.41
C ASN A 8 3.37 14.68 2.03
N ILE A 9 3.19 15.15 3.25
CA ILE A 9 1.96 14.95 4.00
C ILE A 9 1.03 16.12 3.75
N PRO A 10 -0.26 15.89 3.46
CA PRO A 10 -1.21 16.98 3.25
C PRO A 10 -1.34 17.87 4.49
N MET A 11 -1.30 19.18 4.30
CA MET A 11 -1.33 20.13 5.41
C MET A 11 -2.72 20.33 6.01
N ASN A 12 -3.75 20.14 5.19
CA ASN A 12 -5.13 20.40 5.64
C ASN A 12 -5.83 19.22 6.32
N LYS A 13 -5.16 18.09 6.44
CA LYS A 13 -5.73 16.89 7.05
C LYS A 13 -5.30 16.77 8.51
N HIS A 14 -6.06 16.01 9.28
CA HIS A 14 -5.63 15.64 10.63
C HIS A 14 -4.33 14.85 10.54
N VAL A 15 -3.52 14.90 11.57
CA VAL A 15 -2.22 14.23 11.56
C VAL A 15 -2.36 12.74 11.26
N TRP A 16 -3.28 12.06 11.93
CA TRP A 16 -3.44 10.62 11.73
C TRP A 16 -3.91 10.28 10.31
N VAL A 17 -4.72 11.14 9.70
CA VAL A 17 -5.17 10.94 8.31
C VAL A 17 -4.00 11.19 7.36
N GLY A 18 -3.23 12.23 7.61
CA GLY A 18 -2.06 12.52 6.78
C GLY A 18 -1.04 11.41 6.79
N LEU A 19 -0.81 10.80 7.95
CA LEU A 19 0.15 9.71 8.08
C LEU A 19 -0.27 8.47 7.28
N THR A 20 -1.55 8.28 7.01
CA THR A 20 -2.00 7.14 6.22
C THR A 20 -1.56 7.21 4.76
N HIS A 21 -1.04 8.34 4.31
CA HIS A 21 -0.49 8.47 2.96
C HIS A 21 0.87 7.77 2.83
N ILE A 22 1.48 7.38 3.94
CA ILE A 22 2.73 6.65 3.93
C ILE A 22 2.42 5.16 3.74
N TYR A 23 3.05 4.53 2.76
CA TYR A 23 2.85 3.10 2.52
C TYR A 23 3.29 2.29 3.75
N GLY A 24 2.41 1.51 4.30
CA GLY A 24 2.65 0.74 5.52
C GLY A 24 2.03 1.36 6.77
N MET A 25 1.44 2.56 6.66
CA MET A 25 0.77 3.21 7.78
C MET A 25 -0.73 3.21 7.56
N GLY A 26 -1.43 2.43 8.36
CA GLY A 26 -2.89 2.41 8.35
C GLY A 26 -3.45 3.28 9.46
N ASN A 27 -4.78 3.27 9.63
CA ASN A 27 -5.43 4.11 10.63
C ASN A 27 -4.96 3.82 12.05
N ALA A 28 -4.91 2.55 12.44
CA ALA A 28 -4.53 2.16 13.80
C ALA A 28 -3.07 2.50 14.09
N ARG A 29 -2.18 2.21 13.14
CA ARG A 29 -0.75 2.49 13.32
C ARG A 29 -0.49 3.99 13.37
N SER A 30 -1.19 4.78 12.55
CA SER A 30 -1.07 6.23 12.56
C SER A 30 -1.48 6.81 13.91
N LYS A 31 -2.57 6.34 14.48
CA LYS A 31 -3.01 6.78 15.81
C LYS A 31 -2.04 6.38 16.90
N SER A 32 -1.49 5.17 16.82
CA SER A 32 -0.49 4.70 17.78
C SER A 32 0.78 5.55 17.74
N VAL A 33 1.21 5.92 16.53
CA VAL A 33 2.39 6.78 16.37
C VAL A 33 2.15 8.16 16.97
N CYS A 34 0.98 8.73 16.74
CA CYS A 34 0.63 10.03 17.33
C CYS A 34 0.63 9.97 18.85
N GLU A 35 0.06 8.91 19.41
CA GLU A 35 -0.01 8.73 20.84
C GLU A 35 1.41 8.57 21.43
N ALA A 36 2.25 7.76 20.81
CA ALA A 36 3.62 7.55 21.27
C ALA A 36 4.47 8.81 21.16
N ALA A 37 4.19 9.66 20.18
CA ALA A 37 4.91 10.92 20.00
C ALA A 37 4.34 12.05 20.88
N GLY A 38 3.23 11.80 21.57
CA GLY A 38 2.60 12.83 22.41
C GLY A 38 1.89 13.91 21.60
N VAL A 39 1.47 13.60 20.38
CA VAL A 39 0.80 14.54 19.49
C VAL A 39 -0.68 14.22 19.43
N ASN A 40 -1.53 15.24 19.46
CA ASN A 40 -2.96 15.03 19.31
C ASN A 40 -3.26 14.62 17.87
N PRO A 41 -3.80 13.40 17.64
CA PRO A 41 -4.05 12.93 16.29
C PRO A 41 -5.07 13.75 15.51
N HIS A 42 -5.92 14.49 16.19
CA HIS A 42 -6.94 15.31 15.55
C HIS A 42 -6.45 16.72 15.20
N SER A 43 -5.20 17.05 15.53
CA SER A 43 -4.61 18.32 15.10
C SER A 43 -4.33 18.25 13.62
N LYS A 44 -4.41 19.40 12.94
CA LYS A 44 -4.07 19.43 11.51
C LYS A 44 -2.56 19.44 11.35
N VAL A 45 -2.09 18.87 10.25
CA VAL A 45 -0.65 18.79 9.99
C VAL A 45 0.00 20.17 9.99
N LYS A 46 -0.68 21.17 9.46
CA LYS A 46 -0.13 22.51 9.39
C LYS A 46 0.10 23.16 10.75
N ASP A 47 -0.56 22.65 11.78
CA ASP A 47 -0.43 23.20 13.13
C ASP A 47 0.69 22.53 13.96
N LEU A 48 1.40 21.59 13.37
CA LEU A 48 2.46 20.89 14.08
C LEU A 48 3.72 21.73 14.18
N THR A 49 4.37 21.66 15.33
CA THR A 49 5.67 22.28 15.51
C THR A 49 6.75 21.35 14.94
N GLU A 50 7.94 21.89 14.69
CA GLU A 50 9.02 21.11 14.15
C GLU A 50 9.42 19.97 15.10
N SER A 51 9.40 20.21 16.41
CA SER A 51 9.73 19.17 17.38
C SER A 51 8.70 18.04 17.37
N GLU A 52 7.42 18.37 17.15
CA GLU A 52 6.38 17.37 17.06
C GLU A 52 6.55 16.50 15.79
N VAL A 53 6.91 17.14 14.68
CA VAL A 53 7.18 16.42 13.43
C VAL A 53 8.39 15.49 13.62
N ASN A 54 9.42 15.95 14.29
CA ASN A 54 10.60 15.11 14.54
C ASN A 54 10.27 13.94 15.46
N ALA A 55 9.41 14.14 16.46
CA ALA A 55 8.97 13.05 17.33
C ALA A 55 8.21 11.99 16.54
N ILE A 56 7.35 12.42 15.61
CA ILE A 56 6.61 11.51 14.74
C ILE A 56 7.57 10.74 13.85
N ARG A 57 8.56 11.41 13.26
CA ARG A 57 9.57 10.76 12.43
C ARG A 57 10.32 9.67 13.20
N SER A 58 10.66 9.95 14.46
CA SER A 58 11.35 8.99 15.31
C SER A 58 10.51 7.74 15.57
N GLN A 59 9.21 7.92 15.76
CA GLN A 59 8.31 6.78 15.97
C GLN A 59 8.13 5.97 14.69
N ILE A 60 8.00 6.63 13.56
CA ILE A 60 7.83 5.95 12.28
C ILE A 60 9.08 5.16 11.90
N ALA A 61 10.25 5.63 12.30
CA ALA A 61 11.50 4.92 12.01
C ALA A 61 11.55 3.51 12.62
N LYS A 62 10.69 3.22 13.57
CA LYS A 62 10.62 1.88 14.17
C LYS A 62 9.88 0.88 13.30
N PHE A 63 9.22 1.32 12.25
CA PHE A 63 8.46 0.46 11.36
C PHE A 63 9.10 0.41 9.97
N ALA A 64 8.93 -0.72 9.29
CA ALA A 64 9.30 -0.79 7.88
C ALA A 64 8.19 -0.14 7.09
N VAL A 65 8.47 0.96 6.41
CA VAL A 65 7.49 1.70 5.62
C VAL A 65 8.08 2.06 4.26
N GLU A 66 7.22 2.45 3.34
CA GLU A 66 7.60 2.89 1.99
C GLU A 66 8.55 1.91 1.30
N GLY A 67 9.69 2.37 0.83
CA GLY A 67 10.61 1.54 0.06
C GLY A 67 11.07 0.29 0.79
N ASP A 68 11.33 0.39 2.08
CA ASP A 68 11.77 -0.76 2.87
C ASP A 68 10.67 -1.81 2.96
N LEU A 69 9.43 -1.40 3.16
CA LEU A 69 8.30 -2.32 3.20
C LEU A 69 8.06 -2.96 1.82
N ARG A 70 8.12 -2.16 0.76
CA ARG A 70 7.94 -2.69 -0.59
C ARG A 70 8.99 -3.73 -0.92
N ARG A 71 10.24 -3.48 -0.51
CA ARG A 71 11.33 -4.43 -0.71
C ARG A 71 11.08 -5.70 0.07
N GLU A 72 10.63 -5.59 1.31
CA GLU A 72 10.34 -6.75 2.14
C GLU A 72 9.23 -7.61 1.53
N VAL A 73 8.15 -6.99 1.08
CA VAL A 73 7.03 -7.70 0.44
C VAL A 73 7.51 -8.40 -0.83
N SER A 74 8.28 -7.70 -1.66
CA SER A 74 8.81 -8.27 -2.90
C SER A 74 9.72 -9.46 -2.64
N MET A 75 10.56 -9.35 -1.62
CA MET A 75 11.47 -10.44 -1.26
C MET A 75 10.70 -11.65 -0.72
N ASN A 76 9.65 -11.42 0.06
CA ASN A 76 8.84 -12.51 0.57
C ASN A 76 8.14 -13.27 -0.55
N ILE A 77 7.60 -12.55 -1.53
CA ILE A 77 6.97 -13.16 -2.70
C ILE A 77 8.00 -13.91 -3.53
N LYS A 78 9.16 -13.31 -3.75
CA LYS A 78 10.23 -13.96 -4.51
C LYS A 78 10.68 -15.25 -3.84
N ARG A 79 10.78 -15.25 -2.52
CA ARG A 79 11.16 -16.45 -1.78
C ARG A 79 10.15 -17.59 -2.01
N LEU A 80 8.85 -17.28 -2.00
CA LEU A 80 7.83 -18.29 -2.27
C LEU A 80 7.97 -18.84 -3.69
N MET A 81 8.27 -17.99 -4.66
CA MET A 81 8.47 -18.43 -6.03
C MET A 81 9.72 -19.29 -6.18
N ASP A 82 10.82 -18.89 -5.54
CA ASP A 82 12.08 -19.61 -5.63
C ASP A 82 12.01 -20.99 -4.97
N LEU A 83 11.21 -21.12 -3.90
CA LEU A 83 11.02 -22.39 -3.23
C LEU A 83 10.05 -23.31 -3.98
N GLY A 84 9.39 -22.82 -5.01
CA GLY A 84 8.46 -23.63 -5.79
C GLY A 84 7.17 -23.99 -5.05
N THR A 85 6.77 -23.17 -4.07
CA THR A 85 5.55 -23.44 -3.32
C THR A 85 4.32 -23.17 -4.19
N TYR A 86 3.17 -23.74 -3.78
CA TYR A 86 1.91 -23.48 -4.48
C TYR A 86 1.61 -21.97 -4.50
N ARG A 87 1.79 -21.30 -3.37
CA ARG A 87 1.57 -19.85 -3.30
C ARG A 87 2.49 -19.11 -4.26
N GLY A 88 3.74 -19.51 -4.37
CA GLY A 88 4.68 -18.92 -5.30
C GLY A 88 4.26 -19.08 -6.75
N LEU A 89 3.75 -20.27 -7.10
CA LEU A 89 3.24 -20.50 -8.45
C LEU A 89 2.05 -19.60 -8.77
N ARG A 90 1.16 -19.39 -7.80
CA ARG A 90 0.02 -18.50 -7.99
C ARG A 90 0.46 -17.05 -8.20
N HIS A 91 1.48 -16.60 -7.46
CA HIS A 91 2.05 -15.25 -7.68
C HIS A 91 2.68 -15.14 -9.06
N ARG A 92 3.39 -16.17 -9.49
CA ARG A 92 4.06 -16.15 -10.80
C ARG A 92 3.05 -16.04 -11.92
N ARG A 93 1.91 -16.70 -11.79
CA ARG A 93 0.86 -16.69 -12.82
C ARG A 93 -0.10 -15.53 -12.68
N GLY A 94 0.02 -14.71 -11.65
CA GLY A 94 -0.90 -13.61 -11.42
C GLY A 94 -2.30 -14.05 -11.04
N LEU A 95 -2.41 -15.17 -10.35
CA LEU A 95 -3.70 -15.72 -9.93
C LEU A 95 -3.91 -15.56 -8.44
N PRO A 96 -5.19 -15.64 -7.97
CA PRO A 96 -5.44 -15.55 -6.52
C PRO A 96 -4.67 -16.61 -5.76
N VAL A 97 -4.10 -16.22 -4.63
CA VAL A 97 -3.21 -17.05 -3.83
C VAL A 97 -3.96 -17.80 -2.73
N ARG A 98 -5.11 -17.29 -2.31
CA ARG A 98 -5.84 -17.82 -1.15
C ARG A 98 -7.00 -18.75 -1.51
N GLY A 99 -6.88 -19.48 -2.60
CA GLY A 99 -7.90 -20.49 -2.95
C GLY A 99 -9.21 -19.91 -3.48
N GLN A 100 -9.19 -18.69 -3.93
CA GLN A 100 -10.39 -18.05 -4.44
C GLN A 100 -10.77 -18.60 -5.82
N ARG A 101 -12.07 -18.52 -6.13
CA ARG A 101 -12.56 -18.98 -7.40
C ARG A 101 -12.01 -18.12 -8.53
N THR A 102 -11.52 -18.74 -9.58
CA THR A 102 -10.95 -18.03 -10.72
C THR A 102 -11.83 -18.08 -11.97
N ARG A 103 -12.79 -18.98 -11.99
CA ARG A 103 -13.62 -19.18 -13.20
C ARG A 103 -14.51 -17.99 -13.52
N THR A 104 -15.00 -17.29 -12.50
CA THR A 104 -15.96 -16.21 -12.71
C THR A 104 -15.40 -14.82 -12.41
N ASN A 105 -14.68 -14.67 -11.31
CA ASN A 105 -14.21 -13.37 -10.83
C ASN A 105 -12.69 -13.34 -10.70
N ALA A 106 -12.17 -12.85 -9.61
CA ALA A 106 -10.74 -12.69 -9.33
C ALA A 106 -10.12 -11.55 -10.14
N ARG A 107 -10.89 -10.48 -10.32
CA ARG A 107 -10.43 -9.34 -11.13
C ARG A 107 -9.26 -8.59 -10.53
N THR A 108 -9.14 -8.54 -9.20
CA THR A 108 -8.05 -7.84 -8.54
C THR A 108 -6.69 -8.38 -8.96
N ARG A 109 -6.58 -9.69 -9.07
CA ARG A 109 -5.30 -10.32 -9.47
C ARG A 109 -5.18 -10.43 -10.99
N LYS A 110 -6.27 -10.77 -11.65
CA LYS A 110 -6.25 -10.99 -13.11
C LYS A 110 -6.31 -9.67 -13.88
N GLY A 111 -6.71 -8.61 -13.21
CA GLY A 111 -6.87 -7.32 -13.85
C GLY A 111 -8.25 -7.17 -14.50
N PRO A 112 -8.51 -6.02 -15.13
CA PRO A 112 -9.79 -5.79 -15.78
C PRO A 112 -10.07 -6.83 -16.84
N ARG A 113 -11.34 -7.14 -17.01
CA ARG A 113 -11.74 -8.10 -18.03
C ARG A 113 -11.38 -7.54 -19.40
N LYS A 114 -10.77 -8.34 -20.24
CA LYS A 114 -10.44 -7.91 -21.59
C LYS A 114 -11.72 -7.69 -22.37
N GLN A 115 -11.73 -6.64 -23.15
CA GLN A 115 -12.84 -6.41 -24.04
C GLN A 115 -12.80 -7.44 -25.17
N ALA A 116 -13.95 -7.82 -25.64
CA ALA A 116 -14.01 -8.69 -26.80
C ALA A 116 -13.30 -7.99 -27.94
N VAL A 117 -12.41 -8.69 -28.58
CA VAL A 117 -11.63 -8.10 -29.64
C VAL A 117 -12.47 -7.92 -30.84
N LYS A 118 -12.93 -6.74 -31.08
CA LYS A 118 -13.83 -6.49 -32.16
C LYS A 118 -13.29 -6.79 -33.53
N LEU A 119 -11.99 -6.80 -33.62
CA LEU A 119 -11.46 -7.08 -34.90
C LEU A 119 -11.71 -8.48 -35.24
N ASN A 120 -12.08 -9.24 -34.26
CA ASN A 120 -12.36 -10.60 -34.58
C ASN A 120 -13.74 -10.59 -35.17
N ALA A 121 -14.41 -9.52 -34.92
CA ALA A 121 -15.59 -9.33 -35.65
C ALA A 121 -15.05 -8.83 -36.94
N PRO A 122 -15.08 -9.57 -37.92
CA PRO A 122 -14.50 -9.18 -39.14
C PRO A 122 -15.22 -7.99 -39.57
N PRO A 123 -14.52 -7.09 -39.96
CA PRO A 123 -15.09 -5.87 -40.36
C PRO A 123 -16.11 -6.14 -41.40
N GLY A 124 -15.82 -6.97 -42.17
CA GLY A 124 -16.72 -7.19 -43.15
C GLY A 124 -17.88 -7.92 -42.71
N LYS A 125 -17.83 -8.27 -41.58
CA LYS A 125 -18.79 -9.03 -41.19
C LYS A 125 -19.71 -8.24 -40.73
N ALA A 126 -19.48 -7.35 -40.87
CA ALA A 126 -20.55 -6.62 -40.43
C ALA A 126 -21.69 -7.47 -40.32
#